data_0bcac38f27296846e30c4e8adb10f9c2
#
_entry.id   0bcac38f27296846e30c4e8adb10f9c2
#
_cell.length_a   1.000
_cell.length_b   1.000
_cell.length_c   1.000
_cell.angle_alpha   90.00
_cell.angle_beta   90.00
_cell.angle_gamma   90.00
#
_symmetry.space_group_name_H-M   'P 1'
#
loop_
_entity.id
_entity.type
_entity.pdbx_description
1 polymer ?
#
loop_
_entity_poly.entity_id
_entity_poly.type
_entity_poly.pdbx_seq_one_letter_code
_entity_poly.pdbx_strand_id
1 'polypeptide(L)'
;PYACIAPQTERTDQVFVQCISQTDTASVSSQIEKYLTDRQQVRGVHVQNMSGAVQTVQQLAEMGIGLFAAIGAVTLFVALIGVMGSMLAAAHEKTGEIGILLAHGAQPHDIRRTFLLQAVLLCLFGGIVGLAAAGTLLHFGAALLLPEGRVFAGLLILSTLSGAVAGLLPAVRAAALDPIDAICK
;
A
#
# COMPACT_ATOMS: atom_id res chain seq x y z
N PRO A 1 -34.85 15.15 -24.10
CA PRO A 1 -35.57 14.34 -25.07
C PRO A 1 -35.05 12.91 -25.03
N TYR A 2 -35.75 12.07 -24.30
CA TYR A 2 -35.43 10.66 -24.21
C TYR A 2 -36.11 9.96 -25.38
N ALA A 3 -35.35 9.52 -26.36
CA ALA A 3 -35.85 8.70 -27.44
C ALA A 3 -35.89 7.24 -26.97
N CYS A 4 -37.06 6.79 -26.50
CA CYS A 4 -37.35 5.37 -26.39
C CYS A 4 -37.66 4.83 -27.79
N ILE A 5 -36.71 4.17 -28.41
CA ILE A 5 -36.94 3.37 -29.61
C ILE A 5 -37.25 1.95 -29.12
N ALA A 6 -38.52 1.63 -28.94
CA ALA A 6 -38.96 0.27 -28.70
C ALA A 6 -39.67 -0.24 -29.98
N PRO A 7 -39.25 -1.34 -30.60
CA PRO A 7 -40.04 -2.04 -31.59
C PRO A 7 -41.27 -2.69 -30.94
N GLN A 8 -42.40 -2.57 -31.53
CA GLN A 8 -43.75 -2.82 -31.00
C GLN A 8 -44.13 -4.27 -30.66
N THR A 9 -43.18 -5.18 -30.45
CA THR A 9 -43.54 -6.61 -30.26
C THR A 9 -42.69 -7.40 -29.27
N GLU A 10 -41.80 -6.77 -28.53
CA GLU A 10 -41.05 -7.51 -27.50
C GLU A 10 -41.44 -7.05 -26.09
N ARG A 11 -41.82 -8.01 -25.24
CA ARG A 11 -41.94 -7.80 -23.79
C ARG A 11 -40.59 -7.34 -23.28
N THR A 12 -40.50 -6.09 -22.88
CA THR A 12 -39.31 -5.54 -22.29
C THR A 12 -39.27 -5.99 -20.84
N ASP A 13 -38.45 -6.99 -20.54
CA ASP A 13 -38.34 -7.55 -19.21
C ASP A 13 -37.52 -6.68 -18.27
N GLN A 14 -36.66 -5.81 -18.78
CA GLN A 14 -35.81 -4.91 -17.99
C GLN A 14 -35.58 -3.57 -18.67
N VAL A 15 -35.65 -2.49 -17.91
CA VAL A 15 -35.34 -1.13 -18.35
C VAL A 15 -34.27 -0.56 -17.45
N PHE A 16 -33.14 -0.16 -18.03
CA PHE A 16 -32.07 0.50 -17.29
C PHE A 16 -32.20 2.02 -17.40
N VAL A 17 -32.28 2.69 -16.25
CA VAL A 17 -32.34 4.15 -16.18
C VAL A 17 -31.05 4.65 -15.53
N GLN A 18 -30.28 5.46 -16.23
CA GLN A 18 -29.05 6.06 -15.72
C GLN A 18 -29.33 7.49 -15.23
N CYS A 19 -29.10 7.73 -13.95
CA CYS A 19 -29.21 9.07 -13.37
C CYS A 19 -27.87 9.82 -13.51
N ILE A 20 -27.94 11.14 -13.74
CA ILE A 20 -26.76 12.02 -13.89
C ILE A 20 -26.09 12.27 -12.52
N SER A 21 -26.87 12.23 -11.43
CA SER A 21 -26.38 12.45 -10.07
C SER A 21 -26.75 11.30 -9.14
N GLN A 22 -25.81 10.87 -8.31
CA GLN A 22 -26.04 9.80 -7.31
C GLN A 22 -27.02 10.23 -6.20
N THR A 23 -27.13 11.52 -5.94
CA THR A 23 -27.98 12.06 -4.87
C THR A 23 -29.48 11.94 -5.21
N ASP A 24 -29.84 11.87 -6.48
CA ASP A 24 -31.22 11.88 -6.95
C ASP A 24 -31.80 10.49 -7.21
N THR A 25 -30.99 9.42 -7.09
CA THR A 25 -31.40 8.05 -7.42
C THR A 25 -32.57 7.56 -6.58
N ALA A 26 -32.63 7.92 -5.30
CA ALA A 26 -33.73 7.51 -4.41
C ALA A 26 -35.04 8.24 -4.74
N SER A 27 -34.98 9.53 -5.07
CA SER A 27 -36.14 10.32 -5.45
C SER A 27 -36.66 9.94 -6.82
N VAL A 28 -35.77 9.66 -7.79
CA VAL A 28 -36.13 9.23 -9.13
C VAL A 28 -36.73 7.82 -9.10
N SER A 29 -36.18 6.88 -8.31
CA SER A 29 -36.75 5.53 -8.20
C SER A 29 -38.18 5.55 -7.67
N SER A 30 -38.46 6.35 -6.64
CA SER A 30 -39.80 6.49 -6.08
C SER A 30 -40.79 7.18 -7.04
N GLN A 31 -40.33 8.13 -7.84
CA GLN A 31 -41.14 8.77 -8.87
C GLN A 31 -41.48 7.82 -10.01
N ILE A 32 -40.50 6.99 -10.45
CA ILE A 32 -40.71 5.98 -11.51
C ILE A 32 -41.68 4.93 -11.02
N GLU A 33 -41.55 4.42 -9.80
CA GLU A 33 -42.46 3.43 -9.21
C GLU A 33 -43.87 3.98 -9.09
N LYS A 34 -44.04 5.21 -8.64
CA LYS A 34 -45.32 5.88 -8.53
C LYS A 34 -45.95 6.11 -9.91
N TYR A 35 -45.18 6.53 -10.92
CA TYR A 35 -45.63 6.75 -12.26
C TYR A 35 -46.10 5.47 -12.96
N LEU A 36 -45.36 4.36 -12.80
CA LEU A 36 -45.68 3.07 -13.37
C LEU A 36 -46.91 2.43 -12.71
N THR A 37 -47.05 2.59 -11.40
CA THR A 37 -48.16 2.05 -10.61
C THR A 37 -49.47 2.81 -10.91
N ASP A 38 -49.40 4.16 -11.03
CA ASP A 38 -50.58 5.01 -11.14
C ASP A 38 -51.12 5.08 -12.60
N ARG A 39 -50.23 5.08 -13.60
CA ARG A 39 -50.62 5.26 -15.00
C ARG A 39 -50.82 4.00 -15.80
N GLN A 40 -50.16 2.89 -15.50
CA GLN A 40 -50.19 1.70 -16.33
C GLN A 40 -50.78 0.45 -15.66
N GLN A 41 -51.17 0.49 -14.39
CA GLN A 41 -51.68 -0.65 -13.63
C GLN A 41 -50.83 -1.93 -13.75
N VAL A 42 -49.54 -1.78 -14.08
CA VAL A 42 -48.61 -2.90 -14.16
C VAL A 42 -48.31 -3.38 -12.77
N ARG A 43 -48.94 -4.46 -12.35
CA ARG A 43 -48.65 -5.13 -11.08
C ARG A 43 -47.35 -5.91 -11.21
N GLY A 44 -46.38 -5.60 -10.31
CA GLY A 44 -45.16 -6.36 -10.22
C GLY A 44 -43.90 -5.67 -10.78
N VAL A 45 -43.90 -4.35 -10.93
CA VAL A 45 -42.67 -3.61 -11.27
C VAL A 45 -41.77 -3.55 -10.04
N HIS A 46 -40.64 -4.16 -10.11
CA HIS A 46 -39.61 -4.09 -9.08
C HIS A 46 -38.52 -3.11 -9.54
N VAL A 47 -38.48 -1.92 -8.93
CA VAL A 47 -37.40 -0.96 -9.17
C VAL A 47 -36.22 -1.35 -8.27
N GLN A 48 -35.22 -2.00 -8.86
CA GLN A 48 -33.97 -2.29 -8.14
C GLN A 48 -33.04 -1.08 -8.22
N ASN A 49 -32.80 -0.48 -7.06
CA ASN A 49 -31.85 0.60 -6.94
C ASN A 49 -30.42 0.03 -6.79
N MET A 50 -29.61 0.16 -7.84
CA MET A 50 -28.22 -0.33 -7.84
C MET A 50 -27.27 0.53 -6.98
N SER A 51 -27.70 1.72 -6.54
CA SER A 51 -26.88 2.60 -5.70
C SER A 51 -26.50 1.96 -4.35
N GLY A 52 -27.41 1.19 -3.76
CA GLY A 52 -27.13 0.45 -2.52
C GLY A 52 -26.07 -0.64 -2.71
N ALA A 53 -26.12 -1.38 -3.83
CA ALA A 53 -25.11 -2.38 -4.15
C ALA A 53 -23.71 -1.75 -4.38
N VAL A 54 -23.66 -0.62 -5.10
CA VAL A 54 -22.42 0.10 -5.32
C VAL A 54 -21.83 0.64 -3.99
N GLN A 55 -22.66 1.20 -3.12
CA GLN A 55 -22.21 1.63 -1.78
C GLN A 55 -21.67 0.48 -0.93
N THR A 56 -22.34 -0.67 -0.96
CA THR A 56 -21.86 -1.86 -0.23
C THR A 56 -20.51 -2.33 -0.76
N VAL A 57 -20.33 -2.35 -2.09
CA VAL A 57 -19.04 -2.71 -2.71
C VAL A 57 -17.95 -1.71 -2.35
N GLN A 58 -18.27 -0.42 -2.33
CA GLN A 58 -17.30 0.63 -1.91
C GLN A 58 -16.92 0.46 -0.44
N GLN A 59 -17.87 0.24 0.46
CA GLN A 59 -17.57 -0.01 1.87
C GLN A 59 -16.71 -1.26 2.08
N LEU A 60 -16.99 -2.35 1.37
CA LEU A 60 -16.16 -3.56 1.41
C LEU A 60 -14.75 -3.30 0.88
N ALA A 61 -14.62 -2.50 -0.18
CA ALA A 61 -13.31 -2.11 -0.72
C ALA A 61 -12.52 -1.25 0.28
N GLU A 62 -13.14 -0.27 0.93
CA GLU A 62 -12.52 0.57 1.95
C GLU A 62 -12.08 -0.25 3.18
N MET A 63 -12.92 -1.17 3.65
CA MET A 63 -12.55 -2.10 4.72
C MET A 63 -11.37 -2.99 4.31
N GLY A 64 -11.38 -3.49 3.07
CA GLY A 64 -10.28 -4.26 2.50
C GLY A 64 -8.96 -3.47 2.49
N ILE A 65 -8.97 -2.24 2.01
CA ILE A 65 -7.81 -1.34 1.99
C ILE A 65 -7.29 -1.12 3.42
N GLY A 66 -8.18 -0.89 4.39
CA GLY A 66 -7.81 -0.72 5.80
C GLY A 66 -7.11 -1.95 6.38
N LEU A 67 -7.62 -3.15 6.10
CA LEU A 67 -7.01 -4.41 6.54
C LEU A 67 -5.63 -4.61 5.90
N PHE A 68 -5.49 -4.40 4.60
CA PHE A 68 -4.19 -4.51 3.92
C PHE A 68 -3.18 -3.48 4.43
N ALA A 69 -3.61 -2.26 4.73
CA ALA A 69 -2.76 -1.23 5.32
C ALA A 69 -2.28 -1.64 6.73
N ALA A 70 -3.14 -2.23 7.55
CA ALA A 70 -2.78 -2.71 8.88
C ALA A 70 -1.77 -3.86 8.80
N ILE A 71 -1.99 -4.84 7.93
CA ILE A 71 -1.04 -5.94 7.68
C ILE A 71 0.29 -5.39 7.18
N GLY A 72 0.26 -4.43 6.24
CA GLY A 72 1.45 -3.77 5.72
C GLY A 72 2.25 -3.04 6.81
N ALA A 73 1.58 -2.36 7.74
CA ALA A 73 2.23 -1.70 8.86
C ALA A 73 2.92 -2.70 9.80
N VAL A 74 2.26 -3.80 10.12
CA VAL A 74 2.85 -4.86 10.97
C VAL A 74 4.05 -5.50 10.29
N THR A 75 3.96 -5.84 9.00
CA THR A 75 5.09 -6.42 8.25
C THR A 75 6.25 -5.45 8.13
N LEU A 76 5.99 -4.15 7.93
CA LEU A 76 7.02 -3.12 7.95
C LEU A 76 7.74 -3.07 9.31
N PHE A 77 6.99 -3.12 10.40
CA PHE A 77 7.55 -3.11 11.76
C PHE A 77 8.45 -4.32 12.03
N VAL A 78 8.01 -5.51 11.63
CA VAL A 78 8.82 -6.74 11.74
C VAL A 78 10.08 -6.66 10.88
N ALA A 79 9.98 -6.12 9.67
CA ALA A 79 11.12 -5.91 8.78
C ALA A 79 12.16 -4.95 9.39
N LEU A 80 11.72 -3.85 10.03
CA LEU A 80 12.61 -2.92 10.73
C LEU A 80 13.41 -3.61 11.85
N ILE A 81 12.74 -4.45 12.64
CA ILE A 81 13.40 -5.24 13.69
C ILE A 81 14.42 -6.21 13.07
N GLY A 82 14.07 -6.85 11.95
CA GLY A 82 14.98 -7.75 11.23
C GLY A 82 16.24 -7.04 10.72
N VAL A 83 16.10 -5.87 10.11
CA VAL A 83 17.24 -5.05 9.65
C VAL A 83 18.09 -4.61 10.83
N MET A 84 17.48 -4.15 11.91
CA MET A 84 18.19 -3.74 13.11
C MET A 84 18.98 -4.90 13.72
N GLY A 85 18.38 -6.09 13.80
CA GLY A 85 19.04 -7.30 14.30
C GLY A 85 20.22 -7.74 13.44
N SER A 86 20.07 -7.76 12.11
CA SER A 86 21.14 -8.13 11.19
C SER A 86 22.31 -7.14 11.22
N MET A 87 22.04 -5.85 11.34
CA MET A 87 23.07 -4.82 11.47
C MET A 87 23.82 -4.91 12.79
N LEU A 88 23.12 -5.24 13.88
CA LEU A 88 23.74 -5.43 15.19
C LEU A 88 24.64 -6.68 15.19
N ALA A 89 24.21 -7.78 14.58
CA ALA A 89 25.04 -8.96 14.39
C ALA A 89 26.30 -8.66 13.58
N ALA A 90 26.15 -7.96 12.43
CA ALA A 90 27.28 -7.54 11.62
C ALA A 90 28.26 -6.61 12.37
N ALA A 91 27.76 -5.73 13.24
CA ALA A 91 28.59 -4.89 14.08
C ALA A 91 29.40 -5.71 15.09
N HIS A 92 28.80 -6.76 15.69
CA HIS A 92 29.49 -7.66 16.59
C HIS A 92 30.55 -8.49 15.90
N GLU A 93 30.28 -9.02 14.71
CA GLU A 93 31.25 -9.79 13.91
C GLU A 93 32.46 -8.93 13.50
N LYS A 94 32.24 -7.66 13.21
CA LYS A 94 33.28 -6.71 12.77
C LYS A 94 33.92 -5.91 13.91
N THR A 95 33.67 -6.27 15.16
CA THR A 95 34.18 -5.50 16.33
C THR A 95 35.70 -5.35 16.27
N GLY A 96 36.45 -6.42 15.93
CA GLY A 96 37.89 -6.37 15.79
C GLY A 96 38.40 -5.43 14.67
N GLU A 97 37.75 -5.45 13.51
CA GLU A 97 38.07 -4.57 12.39
C GLU A 97 37.80 -3.10 12.76
N ILE A 98 36.68 -2.82 13.45
CA ILE A 98 36.32 -1.49 13.93
C ILE A 98 37.35 -1.00 14.97
N GLY A 99 37.78 -1.89 15.85
CA GLY A 99 38.82 -1.56 16.85
C GLY A 99 40.15 -1.16 16.21
N ILE A 100 40.57 -1.91 15.18
CA ILE A 100 41.79 -1.60 14.40
C ILE A 100 41.66 -0.26 13.65
N LEU A 101 40.51 0.02 13.06
CA LEU A 101 40.26 1.30 12.38
C LEU A 101 40.33 2.47 13.36
N LEU A 102 39.73 2.34 14.53
CA LEU A 102 39.77 3.35 15.58
C LEU A 102 41.20 3.60 16.09
N ALA A 103 42.02 2.52 16.24
CA ALA A 103 43.43 2.61 16.63
C ALA A 103 44.28 3.33 15.57
N HIS A 104 43.88 3.27 14.28
CA HIS A 104 44.52 4.01 13.18
C HIS A 104 43.99 5.44 13.00
N GLY A 105 43.16 5.93 13.94
CA GLY A 105 42.68 7.31 13.96
C GLY A 105 41.38 7.57 13.22
N ALA A 106 40.62 6.53 12.84
CA ALA A 106 39.27 6.71 12.28
C ALA A 106 38.36 7.34 13.34
N GLN A 107 37.51 8.27 12.90
CA GLN A 107 36.60 8.94 13.82
C GLN A 107 35.32 8.11 14.00
N PRO A 108 34.69 8.11 15.19
CA PRO A 108 33.43 7.37 15.42
C PRO A 108 32.29 7.75 14.46
N HIS A 109 32.32 8.97 13.89
CA HIS A 109 31.31 9.40 12.92
C HIS A 109 31.47 8.72 11.57
N ASP A 110 32.68 8.30 11.17
CA ASP A 110 32.91 7.60 9.90
C ASP A 110 32.32 6.19 9.97
N ILE A 111 32.49 5.53 11.11
CA ILE A 111 31.89 4.22 11.38
C ILE A 111 30.37 4.33 11.33
N ARG A 112 29.79 5.34 11.99
CA ARG A 112 28.36 5.59 11.98
C ARG A 112 27.83 5.80 10.57
N ARG A 113 28.50 6.60 9.74
CA ARG A 113 28.13 6.85 8.35
C ARG A 113 28.15 5.57 7.52
N THR A 114 29.14 4.72 7.70
CA THR A 114 29.29 3.45 6.97
C THR A 114 28.12 2.51 7.27
N PHE A 115 27.78 2.31 8.56
CA PHE A 115 26.65 1.47 8.95
C PHE A 115 25.31 2.05 8.50
N LEU A 116 25.13 3.37 8.56
CA LEU A 116 23.93 4.04 8.08
C LEU A 116 23.78 3.89 6.57
N LEU A 117 24.87 4.09 5.82
CA LEU A 117 24.86 3.91 4.36
C LEU A 117 24.53 2.46 3.99
N GLN A 118 25.10 1.49 4.72
CA GLN A 118 24.80 0.07 4.50
C GLN A 118 23.33 -0.25 4.74
N ALA A 119 22.71 0.27 5.80
CA ALA A 119 21.29 0.09 6.08
C ALA A 119 20.41 0.70 4.98
N VAL A 120 20.71 1.93 4.55
CA VAL A 120 19.98 2.62 3.48
C VAL A 120 20.07 1.85 2.16
N LEU A 121 21.29 1.42 1.79
CA LEU A 121 21.50 0.63 0.57
C LEU A 121 20.74 -0.71 0.62
N LEU A 122 20.78 -1.40 1.75
CA LEU A 122 20.05 -2.66 1.92
C LEU A 122 18.54 -2.47 1.72
N CYS A 123 17.96 -1.45 2.34
CA CYS A 123 16.54 -1.14 2.21
C CYS A 123 16.18 -0.62 0.81
N LEU A 124 17.08 0.12 0.16
CA LEU A 124 16.89 0.58 -1.21
C LEU A 124 16.82 -0.63 -2.18
N PHE A 125 17.82 -1.52 -2.12
CA PHE A 125 17.85 -2.72 -2.96
C PHE A 125 16.66 -3.63 -2.65
N GLY A 126 16.36 -3.87 -1.37
CA GLY A 126 15.18 -4.64 -0.96
C GLY A 126 13.87 -4.03 -1.47
N GLY A 127 13.77 -2.70 -1.41
CA GLY A 127 12.63 -1.96 -1.94
C GLY A 127 12.47 -2.11 -3.46
N ILE A 128 13.56 -2.02 -4.22
CA ILE A 128 13.55 -2.22 -5.69
C ILE A 128 13.11 -3.65 -6.03
N VAL A 129 13.69 -4.65 -5.38
CA VAL A 129 13.35 -6.06 -5.61
C VAL A 129 11.90 -6.34 -5.22
N GLY A 130 11.43 -5.81 -4.06
CA GLY A 130 10.05 -5.95 -3.62
C GLY A 130 9.05 -5.32 -4.57
N LEU A 131 9.35 -4.11 -5.09
CA LEU A 131 8.51 -3.43 -6.07
C LEU A 131 8.50 -4.17 -7.42
N ALA A 132 9.62 -4.69 -7.87
CA ALA A 132 9.70 -5.48 -9.08
C ALA A 132 8.87 -6.77 -8.95
N ALA A 133 8.96 -7.48 -7.82
CA ALA A 133 8.15 -8.66 -7.54
C ALA A 133 6.65 -8.32 -7.46
N ALA A 134 6.27 -7.24 -6.79
CA ALA A 134 4.89 -6.79 -6.73
C ALA A 134 4.35 -6.40 -8.11
N GLY A 135 5.14 -5.70 -8.91
CA GLY A 135 4.77 -5.30 -10.27
C GLY A 135 4.56 -6.49 -11.19
N THR A 136 5.40 -7.52 -11.11
CA THR A 136 5.23 -8.75 -11.89
C THR A 136 3.97 -9.51 -11.49
N LEU A 137 3.69 -9.64 -10.19
CA LEU A 137 2.47 -10.29 -9.69
C LEU A 137 1.21 -9.57 -10.15
N LEU A 138 1.20 -8.23 -10.10
CA LEU A 138 0.07 -7.42 -10.57
C LEU A 138 -0.11 -7.53 -12.10
N HIS A 139 0.98 -7.60 -12.86
CA HIS A 139 0.92 -7.76 -14.31
C HIS A 139 0.31 -9.11 -14.73
N PHE A 140 0.62 -10.20 -13.99
CA PHE A 140 0.06 -11.52 -14.26
C PHE A 140 -1.35 -11.72 -13.69
N GLY A 141 -1.72 -11.05 -12.58
CA GLY A 141 -2.99 -11.26 -11.88
C GLY A 141 -4.12 -10.33 -12.31
N ALA A 142 -3.83 -9.10 -12.67
CA ALA A 142 -4.82 -8.11 -13.11
C ALA A 142 -4.14 -7.10 -14.03
N ALA A 143 -4.17 -7.36 -15.33
CA ALA A 143 -3.53 -6.57 -16.38
C ALA A 143 -3.97 -5.08 -16.45
N LEU A 144 -4.79 -4.60 -15.51
CA LEU A 144 -5.44 -3.29 -15.55
C LEU A 144 -4.99 -2.29 -14.47
N LEU A 145 -4.21 -2.70 -13.49
CA LEU A 145 -3.86 -1.83 -12.34
C LEU A 145 -2.33 -1.72 -12.16
N LEU A 146 -1.66 -1.16 -13.17
CA LEU A 146 -0.30 -0.66 -12.94
C LEU A 146 -0.42 0.59 -12.06
N PRO A 147 0.11 0.59 -10.83
CA PRO A 147 0.11 1.79 -10.00
C PRO A 147 0.89 2.90 -10.72
N GLU A 148 0.39 4.12 -10.64
CA GLU A 148 1.05 5.29 -11.21
C GLU A 148 2.50 5.37 -10.71
N GLY A 149 3.44 5.81 -11.55
CA GLY A 149 4.85 5.94 -11.19
C GLY A 149 5.11 6.73 -9.90
N ARG A 150 4.19 7.60 -9.51
CA ARG A 150 4.20 8.33 -8.23
C ARG A 150 4.09 7.41 -7.01
N VAL A 151 3.29 6.34 -7.09
CA VAL A 151 3.15 5.35 -6.02
C VAL A 151 4.45 4.56 -5.86
N PHE A 152 5.08 4.15 -6.96
CA PHE A 152 6.39 3.49 -6.92
C PHE A 152 7.47 4.37 -6.26
N ALA A 153 7.53 5.65 -6.65
CA ALA A 153 8.46 6.61 -6.05
C ALA A 153 8.20 6.80 -4.55
N GLY A 154 6.93 6.92 -4.14
CA GLY A 154 6.54 7.04 -2.73
C GLY A 154 6.95 5.84 -1.89
N LEU A 155 6.75 4.63 -2.41
CA LEU A 155 7.14 3.38 -1.73
C LEU A 155 8.66 3.23 -1.61
N LEU A 156 9.43 3.63 -2.63
CA LEU A 156 10.89 3.65 -2.55
C LEU A 156 11.40 4.65 -1.51
N ILE A 157 10.82 5.84 -1.45
CA ILE A 157 11.15 6.84 -0.44
C ILE A 157 10.82 6.30 0.96
N LEU A 158 9.67 5.68 1.14
CA LEU A 158 9.29 5.07 2.41
C LEU A 158 10.27 3.95 2.82
N SER A 159 10.66 3.09 1.87
CA SER A 159 11.65 2.02 2.10
C SER A 159 13.01 2.57 2.52
N THR A 160 13.51 3.61 1.86
CA THR A 160 14.80 4.22 2.20
C THR A 160 14.77 4.95 3.56
N LEU A 161 13.68 5.65 3.86
CA LEU A 161 13.49 6.30 5.17
C LEU A 161 13.41 5.27 6.30
N SER A 162 12.68 4.17 6.09
CA SER A 162 12.61 3.10 7.08
C SER A 162 13.97 2.47 7.33
N GLY A 163 14.80 2.29 6.30
CA GLY A 163 16.18 1.83 6.42
C GLY A 163 17.07 2.78 7.22
N ALA A 164 16.94 4.08 6.99
CA ALA A 164 17.67 5.08 7.75
C ALA A 164 17.30 5.04 9.25
N VAL A 165 16.01 4.91 9.56
CA VAL A 165 15.52 4.80 10.95
C VAL A 165 16.01 3.52 11.63
N ALA A 166 15.90 2.37 10.94
CA ALA A 166 16.35 1.07 11.47
C ALA A 166 17.87 1.02 11.67
N GLY A 167 18.64 1.69 10.80
CA GLY A 167 20.10 1.74 10.86
C GLY A 167 20.65 2.68 11.92
N LEU A 168 19.87 3.64 12.42
CA LEU A 168 20.35 4.63 13.40
C LEU A 168 20.84 3.99 14.71
N LEU A 169 20.05 3.08 15.27
CA LEU A 169 20.36 2.45 16.56
C LEU A 169 21.65 1.60 16.52
N PRO A 170 21.81 0.66 15.54
CA PRO A 170 23.04 -0.11 15.42
C PRO A 170 24.24 0.76 15.04
N ALA A 171 24.06 1.79 14.21
CA ALA A 171 25.14 2.71 13.84
C ALA A 171 25.69 3.48 15.06
N VAL A 172 24.83 3.93 15.97
CA VAL A 172 25.24 4.59 17.21
C VAL A 172 25.93 3.62 18.15
N ARG A 173 25.42 2.39 18.28
CA ARG A 173 26.07 1.37 19.15
C ARG A 173 27.40 0.92 18.59
N ALA A 174 27.56 0.73 17.29
CA ALA A 174 28.84 0.38 16.67
C ALA A 174 29.92 1.48 16.86
N ALA A 175 29.49 2.74 16.82
CA ALA A 175 30.38 3.87 17.00
C ALA A 175 30.78 4.14 18.49
N ALA A 176 30.05 3.54 19.42
CA ALA A 176 30.30 3.68 20.88
C ALA A 176 31.18 2.55 21.46
N LEU A 177 31.71 1.67 20.63
CA LEU A 177 32.61 0.60 21.06
C LEU A 177 33.96 1.18 21.50
N ASP A 178 34.40 0.85 22.72
CA ASP A 178 35.71 1.20 23.21
C ASP A 178 36.77 0.37 22.45
N PRO A 179 37.81 1.01 21.89
CA PRO A 179 38.87 0.31 21.14
C PRO A 179 39.63 -0.72 21.98
N ILE A 180 39.70 -0.51 23.30
CA ILE A 180 40.41 -1.41 24.23
C ILE A 180 39.63 -2.72 24.41
N ASP A 181 38.29 -2.65 24.56
CA ASP A 181 37.42 -3.82 24.70
C ASP A 181 37.27 -4.61 23.39
N ALA A 182 37.49 -3.95 22.26
CA ALA A 182 37.40 -4.57 20.94
C ALA A 182 38.62 -5.44 20.55
N ILE A 183 39.78 -5.14 21.15
CA ILE A 183 41.04 -5.86 20.83
C ILE A 183 41.31 -7.01 21.83
N CYS A 184 40.77 -6.92 23.06
CA CYS A 184 40.99 -7.92 24.10
C CYS A 184 40.01 -9.10 24.12
N LYS A 185 39.15 -9.24 23.10
CA LYS A 185 38.20 -10.32 22.95
C LYS A 185 38.57 -11.22 21.80
#